data_4a344fdfcbae5ad98918699caca8056e
#
_entry.id   4a344fdfcbae5ad98918699caca8056e
#
_cell.length_a   1.000
_cell.length_b   1.000
_cell.length_c   1.000
_cell.angle_alpha   90.00
_cell.angle_beta   90.00
_cell.angle_gamma   90.00
#
_symmetry.space_group_name_H-M   'P 1'
#
loop_
_entity.id
_entity.type
_entity.pdbx_description
1 polymer ?
#
loop_
_entity_poly.entity_id
_entity_poly.type
_entity_poly.pdbx_seq_one_letter_code
_entity_poly.pdbx_strand_id
1 'polypeptide(L)'
;MRCRRRCGESYMSRLIFVLALMGSLAAAAQAESLENLPAAIAIKGSVPLAQLQAAGAQIYICAKNTAGVLNWTFREPLATLLEGGKTVGRHFVGPTWEFVDGSRVVGELVSKAPGTTGKDIAWLKLSVKESPKSGLVAGATSVLRIDTKGGVFQGACGSEGELHAEPYAATYIFLK
;
A
#
# COMPACT_ATOMS: atom_id res chain seq x y z
N MET A 1 1.93 67.82 -20.38
CA MET A 1 1.58 66.54 -20.94
C MET A 1 1.53 65.48 -19.86
N ARG A 2 0.35 64.89 -19.58
CA ARG A 2 0.11 63.90 -18.55
C ARG A 2 0.20 62.52 -19.17
N CYS A 3 1.03 61.64 -18.62
CA CYS A 3 0.97 60.23 -18.93
C CYS A 3 0.60 59.46 -17.66
N ARG A 4 -0.56 58.79 -17.69
CA ARG A 4 -1.15 58.02 -16.58
C ARG A 4 -0.53 56.62 -16.51
N ARG A 5 -0.06 56.24 -15.35
CA ARG A 5 0.20 54.85 -14.95
C ARG A 5 -1.09 54.15 -14.69
N ARG A 6 -1.33 52.99 -15.26
CA ARG A 6 -2.19 51.90 -14.77
C ARG A 6 -1.75 50.60 -15.48
N CYS A 7 -1.14 49.73 -14.76
CA CYS A 7 -1.18 48.28 -14.99
C CYS A 7 -0.42 47.62 -13.85
N GLY A 8 -1.11 46.86 -12.99
CA GLY A 8 -0.44 46.11 -11.97
C GLY A 8 -1.38 45.61 -10.86
N GLU A 9 -2.53 45.06 -11.21
CA GLU A 9 -3.33 44.28 -10.26
C GLU A 9 -4.13 43.27 -11.05
N SER A 10 -3.71 42.01 -11.07
CA SER A 10 -4.58 40.86 -11.35
C SER A 10 -3.88 39.52 -11.46
N TYR A 11 -2.59 39.38 -11.14
CA TYR A 11 -1.92 38.08 -11.33
C TYR A 11 -1.79 37.24 -10.05
N MET A 12 -1.83 37.84 -8.88
CA MET A 12 -1.64 37.13 -7.61
C MET A 12 -2.91 36.43 -7.08
N SER A 13 -4.09 36.88 -7.49
CA SER A 13 -5.36 36.28 -7.02
C SER A 13 -5.73 34.98 -7.71
N ARG A 14 -5.18 34.69 -8.90
CA ARG A 14 -5.49 33.46 -9.64
C ARG A 14 -4.62 32.26 -9.25
N LEU A 15 -3.42 32.50 -8.69
CA LEU A 15 -2.54 31.41 -8.25
C LEU A 15 -3.01 30.74 -6.93
N ILE A 16 -3.67 31.49 -6.05
CA ILE A 16 -4.14 30.96 -4.75
C ILE A 16 -5.33 30.02 -4.94
N PHE A 17 -6.20 30.27 -5.95
CA PHE A 17 -7.35 29.40 -6.22
C PHE A 17 -6.99 28.06 -6.85
N VAL A 18 -5.90 27.96 -7.61
CA VAL A 18 -5.48 26.70 -8.27
C VAL A 18 -4.85 25.72 -7.28
N LEU A 19 -4.11 26.22 -6.26
CA LEU A 19 -3.53 25.32 -5.23
C LEU A 19 -4.58 24.71 -4.30
N ALA A 20 -5.67 25.42 -3.98
CA ALA A 20 -6.74 24.90 -3.13
C ALA A 20 -7.56 23.79 -3.81
N LEU A 21 -7.66 23.80 -5.15
CA LEU A 21 -8.44 22.81 -5.90
C LEU A 21 -7.71 21.46 -6.01
N MET A 22 -6.37 21.44 -6.02
CA MET A 22 -5.59 20.18 -6.13
C MET A 22 -5.61 19.35 -4.83
N GLY A 23 -5.73 19.98 -3.66
CA GLY A 23 -5.83 19.28 -2.37
C GLY A 23 -7.16 18.52 -2.19
N SER A 24 -8.24 19.03 -2.76
CA SER A 24 -9.58 18.45 -2.64
C SER A 24 -9.78 17.19 -3.50
N LEU A 25 -9.11 17.08 -4.64
CA LEU A 25 -9.20 15.93 -5.55
C LEU A 25 -8.52 14.67 -4.97
N ALA A 26 -7.40 14.83 -4.27
CA ALA A 26 -6.68 13.70 -3.67
C ALA A 26 -7.46 13.08 -2.50
N ALA A 27 -8.09 13.89 -1.67
CA ALA A 27 -8.93 13.43 -0.55
C ALA A 27 -10.20 12.71 -1.03
N ALA A 28 -10.82 13.18 -2.12
CA ALA A 28 -11.99 12.53 -2.73
C ALA A 28 -11.65 11.16 -3.32
N ALA A 29 -10.52 11.00 -3.99
CA ALA A 29 -10.07 9.72 -4.55
C ALA A 29 -9.76 8.67 -3.46
N GLN A 30 -9.31 9.10 -2.28
CA GLN A 30 -9.07 8.20 -1.14
C GLN A 30 -10.37 7.73 -0.49
N ALA A 31 -11.38 8.59 -0.38
CA ALA A 31 -12.70 8.24 0.14
C ALA A 31 -13.39 7.20 -0.77
N GLU A 32 -13.33 7.41 -2.08
CA GLU A 32 -13.92 6.49 -3.07
C GLU A 32 -13.29 5.09 -3.04
N SER A 33 -11.99 4.98 -2.77
CA SER A 33 -11.28 3.70 -2.68
C SER A 33 -11.72 2.84 -1.48
N LEU A 34 -12.19 3.44 -0.39
CA LEU A 34 -12.66 2.72 0.81
C LEU A 34 -14.14 2.32 0.73
N GLU A 35 -14.97 3.08 -0.01
CA GLU A 35 -16.41 2.81 -0.13
C GLU A 35 -16.73 1.61 -1.03
N ASN A 36 -15.89 1.33 -2.02
CA ASN A 36 -16.11 0.27 -3.02
C ASN A 36 -15.34 -1.03 -2.74
N LEU A 37 -14.92 -1.25 -1.49
CA LEU A 37 -14.20 -2.46 -1.12
C LEU A 37 -15.12 -3.68 -1.09
N PRO A 38 -14.62 -4.87 -1.49
CA PRO A 38 -15.31 -6.13 -1.28
C PRO A 38 -15.71 -6.28 0.20
N ALA A 39 -16.96 -6.73 0.45
CA ALA A 39 -17.51 -6.84 1.81
C ALA A 39 -16.60 -7.62 2.78
N ALA A 40 -15.85 -8.60 2.28
CA ALA A 40 -14.93 -9.41 3.06
C ALA A 40 -13.81 -8.59 3.73
N ILE A 41 -13.39 -7.46 3.14
CA ILE A 41 -12.27 -6.65 3.63
C ILE A 41 -12.70 -5.23 4.01
N ALA A 42 -13.96 -4.85 3.81
CA ALA A 42 -14.47 -3.54 4.16
C ALA A 42 -14.37 -3.28 5.67
N ILE A 43 -14.05 -2.04 6.04
CA ILE A 43 -13.98 -1.57 7.42
C ILE A 43 -14.81 -0.30 7.52
N LYS A 44 -15.94 -0.37 8.23
CA LYS A 44 -16.83 0.78 8.40
C LYS A 44 -16.34 1.70 9.52
N GLY A 45 -16.46 3.02 9.31
CA GLY A 45 -16.19 4.02 10.34
C GLY A 45 -14.70 4.20 10.67
N SER A 46 -13.78 3.60 9.91
CA SER A 46 -12.35 3.79 10.09
C SER A 46 -11.86 5.10 9.47
N VAL A 47 -10.81 5.66 10.06
CA VAL A 47 -10.15 6.90 9.59
C VAL A 47 -8.81 6.55 8.99
N PRO A 48 -8.51 6.93 7.73
CA PRO A 48 -7.20 6.75 7.14
C PRO A 48 -6.14 7.59 7.86
N LEU A 49 -5.03 6.95 8.23
CA LEU A 49 -3.83 7.61 8.75
C LEU A 49 -2.82 7.86 7.63
N ALA A 50 -2.62 6.86 6.78
CA ALA A 50 -1.72 6.95 5.63
C ALA A 50 -2.17 5.98 4.53
N GLN A 51 -1.91 6.38 3.27
CA GLN A 51 -2.03 5.54 2.09
C GLN A 51 -0.70 5.51 1.36
N LEU A 52 -0.10 4.33 1.26
CA LEU A 52 1.24 4.14 0.73
C LEU A 52 1.22 3.19 -0.46
N GLN A 53 1.98 3.52 -1.48
CA GLN A 53 2.26 2.60 -2.58
C GLN A 53 3.37 1.64 -2.16
N ALA A 54 3.26 0.38 -2.55
CA ALA A 54 4.31 -0.61 -2.39
C ALA A 54 4.76 -1.12 -3.75
N ALA A 55 6.08 -1.22 -3.93
CA ALA A 55 6.70 -1.82 -5.09
C ALA A 55 7.80 -2.78 -4.65
N GLY A 56 7.78 -4.01 -5.16
CA GLY A 56 8.73 -5.03 -4.75
C GLY A 56 8.45 -6.39 -5.34
N ALA A 57 8.69 -7.45 -4.55
CA ALA A 57 8.45 -8.82 -4.98
C ALA A 57 7.82 -9.68 -3.87
N GLN A 58 7.02 -10.65 -4.28
CA GLN A 58 6.68 -11.79 -3.46
C GLN A 58 7.79 -12.84 -3.64
N ILE A 59 8.43 -13.23 -2.55
CA ILE A 59 9.48 -14.25 -2.58
C ILE A 59 8.84 -15.60 -2.38
N TYR A 60 9.17 -16.51 -3.29
CA TYR A 60 8.78 -17.92 -3.25
C TYR A 60 10.00 -18.79 -3.03
N ILE A 61 9.80 -19.91 -2.38
CA ILE A 61 10.80 -20.96 -2.19
C ILE A 61 10.30 -22.25 -2.83
N CYS A 62 11.18 -22.96 -3.50
CA CYS A 62 10.91 -24.31 -3.96
C CYS A 62 10.95 -25.26 -2.77
N ALA A 63 9.81 -25.84 -2.41
CA ALA A 63 9.70 -26.73 -1.27
C ALA A 63 8.79 -27.93 -1.59
N LYS A 64 9.02 -29.05 -0.89
CA LYS A 64 8.15 -30.22 -1.00
C LYS A 64 6.79 -29.94 -0.36
N ASN A 65 5.73 -30.21 -1.08
CA ASN A 65 4.39 -30.25 -0.54
C ASN A 65 4.16 -31.53 0.29
N THR A 66 2.97 -31.72 0.84
CA THR A 66 2.59 -32.89 1.65
C THR A 66 2.68 -34.22 0.90
N ALA A 67 2.66 -34.22 -0.42
CA ALA A 67 2.85 -35.39 -1.29
C ALA A 67 4.31 -35.60 -1.69
N GLY A 68 5.27 -34.82 -1.18
CA GLY A 68 6.69 -34.92 -1.52
C GLY A 68 7.08 -34.30 -2.86
N VAL A 69 6.15 -33.60 -3.54
CA VAL A 69 6.38 -32.97 -4.84
C VAL A 69 6.90 -31.56 -4.65
N LEU A 70 7.96 -31.19 -5.39
CA LEU A 70 8.55 -29.86 -5.38
C LEU A 70 7.61 -28.86 -6.06
N ASN A 71 7.22 -27.81 -5.33
CA ASN A 71 6.37 -26.74 -5.80
C ASN A 71 6.82 -25.39 -5.22
N TRP A 72 6.55 -24.31 -5.96
CA TRP A 72 6.74 -22.95 -5.47
C TRP A 72 5.77 -22.66 -4.32
N THR A 73 6.31 -22.30 -3.18
CA THR A 73 5.57 -21.95 -1.96
C THR A 73 5.91 -20.51 -1.57
N PHE A 74 4.89 -19.69 -1.30
CA PHE A 74 5.11 -18.34 -0.82
C PHE A 74 5.91 -18.35 0.48
N ARG A 75 6.94 -17.50 0.55
CA ARG A 75 7.81 -17.34 1.70
C ARG A 75 7.57 -16.01 2.42
N GLU A 76 7.75 -14.88 1.71
CA GLU A 76 7.67 -13.56 2.30
C GLU A 76 7.51 -12.46 1.23
N PRO A 77 6.93 -11.29 1.57
CA PRO A 77 7.02 -10.10 0.74
C PRO A 77 8.34 -9.37 1.02
N LEU A 78 8.88 -8.70 0.00
CA LEU A 78 9.92 -7.67 0.13
C LEU A 78 9.50 -6.48 -0.73
N ALA A 79 9.19 -5.34 -0.13
CA ALA A 79 8.77 -4.15 -0.87
C ALA A 79 9.24 -2.85 -0.21
N THR A 80 9.46 -1.86 -1.05
CA THR A 80 9.64 -0.46 -0.66
C THR A 80 8.27 0.18 -0.51
N LEU A 81 8.08 0.98 0.53
CA LEU A 81 6.89 1.81 0.75
C LEU A 81 7.16 3.22 0.27
N LEU A 82 6.21 3.76 -0.51
CA LEU A 82 6.34 5.05 -1.17
C LEU A 82 5.15 5.95 -0.80
N GLU A 83 5.44 7.21 -0.49
CA GLU A 83 4.47 8.31 -0.34
C GLU A 83 4.86 9.43 -1.27
N GLY A 84 3.99 9.80 -2.22
CA GLY A 84 4.29 10.82 -3.23
C GLY A 84 5.59 10.55 -4.01
N GLY A 85 5.92 9.29 -4.27
CA GLY A 85 7.13 8.87 -4.98
C GLY A 85 8.41 8.83 -4.12
N LYS A 86 8.35 9.20 -2.84
CA LYS A 86 9.49 9.14 -1.90
C LYS A 86 9.43 7.87 -1.08
N THR A 87 10.57 7.23 -0.86
CA THR A 87 10.68 6.09 0.05
C THR A 87 10.43 6.53 1.49
N VAL A 88 9.44 5.94 2.14
CA VAL A 88 9.09 6.19 3.55
C VAL A 88 9.24 4.96 4.44
N GLY A 89 9.53 3.79 3.86
CA GLY A 89 9.70 2.56 4.62
C GLY A 89 9.85 1.33 3.76
N ARG A 90 9.72 0.16 4.40
CA ARG A 90 9.78 -1.16 3.77
C ARG A 90 8.73 -2.10 4.35
N HIS A 91 8.35 -3.12 3.57
CA HIS A 91 7.45 -4.19 3.98
C HIS A 91 8.13 -5.53 3.81
N PHE A 92 8.04 -6.40 4.81
CA PHE A 92 8.70 -7.70 4.83
C PHE A 92 7.94 -8.72 5.70
N VAL A 93 8.55 -9.88 5.93
CA VAL A 93 7.97 -11.00 6.66
C VAL A 93 7.29 -10.60 7.98
N GLY A 94 6.19 -11.28 8.29
CA GLY A 94 5.57 -11.23 9.57
C GLY A 94 4.19 -10.61 9.77
N PRO A 95 3.40 -10.12 8.75
CA PRO A 95 3.67 -9.01 7.86
C PRO A 95 4.04 -7.74 8.62
N THR A 96 5.21 -7.21 8.32
CA THR A 96 5.79 -6.06 9.03
C THR A 96 5.98 -4.88 8.08
N TRP A 97 5.65 -3.69 8.54
CA TRP A 97 5.97 -2.41 7.90
C TRP A 97 6.87 -1.62 8.83
N GLU A 98 8.04 -1.23 8.35
CA GLU A 98 9.03 -0.44 9.09
C GLU A 98 9.29 0.85 8.33
N PHE A 99 9.23 1.97 9.02
CA PHE A 99 9.33 3.31 8.45
C PHE A 99 10.71 3.92 8.68
N VAL A 100 11.05 4.94 7.89
CA VAL A 100 12.37 5.62 7.95
C VAL A 100 12.65 6.29 9.29
N ASP A 101 11.63 6.59 10.09
CA ASP A 101 11.72 7.12 11.46
C ASP A 101 11.96 6.02 12.51
N GLY A 102 12.11 4.76 12.09
CA GLY A 102 12.28 3.60 12.97
C GLY A 102 10.99 3.06 13.58
N SER A 103 9.82 3.70 13.32
CA SER A 103 8.54 3.17 13.76
C SER A 103 8.16 1.90 12.99
N ARG A 104 7.35 1.03 13.62
CA ARG A 104 7.03 -0.28 13.07
C ARG A 104 5.59 -0.66 13.35
N VAL A 105 4.95 -1.29 12.37
CA VAL A 105 3.63 -1.94 12.48
C VAL A 105 3.78 -3.42 12.20
N VAL A 106 3.19 -4.25 13.03
CA VAL A 106 3.06 -5.71 12.80
C VAL A 106 1.58 -6.04 12.68
N GLY A 107 1.22 -6.69 11.56
CA GLY A 107 -0.15 -7.07 11.26
C GLY A 107 -0.43 -8.56 11.44
N GLU A 108 -1.70 -8.91 11.45
CA GLU A 108 -2.20 -10.27 11.37
C GLU A 108 -3.36 -10.35 10.40
N LEU A 109 -3.35 -11.37 9.53
CA LEU A 109 -4.39 -11.56 8.53
C LEU A 109 -5.74 -11.85 9.22
N VAL A 110 -6.77 -11.05 8.87
CA VAL A 110 -8.15 -11.23 9.30
C VAL A 110 -8.99 -11.85 8.19
N SER A 111 -8.92 -11.27 7.00
CA SER A 111 -9.70 -11.71 5.84
C SER A 111 -9.05 -11.31 4.53
N LYS A 112 -9.52 -11.90 3.43
CA LYS A 112 -9.02 -11.64 2.09
C LYS A 112 -10.14 -11.59 1.06
N ALA A 113 -9.90 -10.87 -0.03
CA ALA A 113 -10.68 -10.90 -1.25
C ALA A 113 -9.76 -11.20 -2.44
N PRO A 114 -10.27 -11.73 -3.56
CA PRO A 114 -9.45 -11.95 -4.77
C PRO A 114 -8.81 -10.66 -5.25
N GLY A 115 -7.64 -10.76 -5.88
CA GLY A 115 -7.07 -9.70 -6.71
C GLY A 115 -7.93 -9.47 -7.96
N THR A 116 -7.65 -8.40 -8.71
CA THR A 116 -8.42 -8.03 -9.91
C THR A 116 -8.31 -9.10 -11.00
N THR A 117 -7.17 -9.77 -11.10
CA THR A 117 -6.91 -10.86 -12.05
C THR A 117 -6.31 -12.06 -11.33
N GLY A 118 -6.25 -13.22 -12.01
CA GLY A 118 -5.60 -14.42 -11.47
C GLY A 118 -4.08 -14.30 -11.30
N LYS A 119 -3.46 -13.22 -11.81
CA LYS A 119 -2.04 -12.93 -11.62
C LYS A 119 -1.77 -12.00 -10.43
N ASP A 120 -2.81 -11.38 -9.89
CA ASP A 120 -2.70 -10.41 -8.81
C ASP A 120 -2.91 -11.11 -7.46
N ILE A 121 -2.00 -10.87 -6.52
CA ILE A 121 -2.15 -11.39 -5.16
C ILE A 121 -3.42 -10.84 -4.49
N ALA A 122 -3.98 -11.60 -3.56
CA ALA A 122 -5.23 -11.24 -2.88
C ALA A 122 -5.18 -9.86 -2.20
N TRP A 123 -6.29 -9.17 -2.19
CA TRP A 123 -6.53 -8.03 -1.31
C TRP A 123 -6.71 -8.53 0.12
N LEU A 124 -6.21 -7.79 1.10
CA LEU A 124 -6.19 -8.24 2.49
C LEU A 124 -6.75 -7.17 3.43
N LYS A 125 -7.42 -7.66 4.48
CA LYS A 125 -7.66 -6.93 5.72
C LYS A 125 -6.81 -7.56 6.81
N LEU A 126 -6.01 -6.74 7.49
CA LEU A 126 -5.17 -7.15 8.61
C LEU A 126 -5.56 -6.33 9.85
N SER A 127 -5.56 -6.97 11.02
CA SER A 127 -5.53 -6.27 12.31
C SER A 127 -4.08 -5.92 12.66
N VAL A 128 -3.89 -4.83 13.39
CA VAL A 128 -2.57 -4.44 13.89
C VAL A 128 -2.36 -5.05 15.27
N LYS A 129 -1.27 -5.81 15.44
CA LYS A 129 -0.84 -6.38 16.72
C LYS A 129 0.08 -5.43 17.48
N GLU A 130 0.96 -4.76 16.73
CA GLU A 130 1.89 -3.78 17.27
C GLU A 130 1.77 -2.50 16.47
N SER A 131 1.39 -1.40 17.15
CA SER A 131 1.27 -0.06 16.57
C SER A 131 2.27 0.88 17.23
N PRO A 132 2.95 1.76 16.44
CA PRO A 132 3.84 2.75 17.01
C PRO A 132 3.05 3.81 17.79
N LYS A 133 3.69 4.38 18.83
CA LYS A 133 3.12 5.48 19.62
C LYS A 133 3.25 6.83 18.95
N SER A 134 4.15 6.96 17.98
CA SER A 134 4.44 8.19 17.21
C SER A 134 4.76 7.84 15.77
N GLY A 135 4.83 8.84 14.89
CA GLY A 135 5.14 8.68 13.46
C GLY A 135 3.91 8.62 12.58
N LEU A 136 4.15 8.37 11.29
CA LEU A 136 3.16 8.45 10.20
C LEU A 136 1.89 7.63 10.43
N VAL A 137 2.01 6.46 11.05
CA VAL A 137 0.92 5.50 11.26
C VAL A 137 0.63 5.23 12.74
N ALA A 138 0.93 6.21 13.61
CA ALA A 138 0.72 6.09 15.05
C ALA A 138 -0.75 5.79 15.39
N GLY A 139 -0.96 4.77 16.20
CA GLY A 139 -2.30 4.33 16.62
C GLY A 139 -3.07 3.58 15.54
N ALA A 140 -2.43 3.10 14.48
CA ALA A 140 -3.07 2.23 13.50
C ALA A 140 -3.65 0.98 14.19
N THR A 141 -4.89 0.62 13.84
CA THR A 141 -5.60 -0.57 14.33
C THR A 141 -5.81 -1.61 13.23
N SER A 142 -5.76 -1.17 11.97
CA SER A 142 -5.96 -2.04 10.81
C SER A 142 -5.09 -1.60 9.64
N VAL A 143 -4.77 -2.55 8.76
CA VAL A 143 -4.11 -2.31 7.48
C VAL A 143 -4.89 -3.01 6.39
N LEU A 144 -5.17 -2.29 5.30
CA LEU A 144 -5.67 -2.86 4.05
C LEU A 144 -4.53 -2.98 3.04
N ARG A 145 -4.47 -4.09 2.32
CA ARG A 145 -3.73 -4.24 1.07
C ARG A 145 -4.73 -4.35 -0.06
N ILE A 146 -4.73 -3.38 -0.96
CA ILE A 146 -5.65 -3.30 -2.11
C ILE A 146 -4.90 -2.96 -3.39
N ASP A 147 -5.60 -2.93 -4.52
CA ASP A 147 -5.07 -2.53 -5.84
C ASP A 147 -3.79 -3.27 -6.21
N THR A 148 -3.75 -4.55 -5.88
CA THR A 148 -2.59 -5.40 -6.14
C THR A 148 -2.39 -5.62 -7.64
N LYS A 149 -1.14 -5.63 -8.07
CA LYS A 149 -0.71 -5.96 -9.44
C LYS A 149 0.41 -6.98 -9.37
N GLY A 150 0.20 -8.12 -10.02
CA GLY A 150 1.18 -9.20 -10.05
C GLY A 150 1.35 -9.94 -8.72
N GLY A 151 2.47 -10.58 -8.55
CA GLY A 151 2.90 -11.26 -7.34
C GLY A 151 2.42 -12.71 -7.20
N VAL A 152 1.55 -13.22 -8.07
CA VAL A 152 1.14 -14.65 -8.05
C VAL A 152 2.13 -15.48 -8.86
N PHE A 153 2.75 -16.41 -8.19
CA PHE A 153 3.63 -17.41 -8.81
C PHE A 153 3.32 -18.79 -8.26
N GLN A 154 3.28 -19.81 -9.12
CA GLN A 154 2.90 -21.17 -8.73
C GLN A 154 3.40 -22.19 -9.76
N GLY A 155 3.35 -23.46 -9.40
CA GLY A 155 3.71 -24.59 -10.25
C GLY A 155 4.87 -25.40 -9.70
N ALA A 156 5.30 -26.39 -10.46
CA ALA A 156 6.44 -27.22 -10.12
C ALA A 156 7.75 -26.42 -10.19
N CYS A 157 8.75 -26.83 -9.38
CA CYS A 157 10.07 -26.23 -9.35
C CYS A 157 11.16 -27.32 -9.44
N GLY A 158 12.40 -26.89 -9.73
CA GLY A 158 13.48 -27.82 -10.07
C GLY A 158 14.30 -28.29 -8.89
N SER A 159 14.63 -27.40 -7.94
CA SER A 159 15.56 -27.69 -6.86
C SER A 159 15.02 -27.18 -5.51
N GLU A 160 15.03 -28.06 -4.51
CA GLU A 160 14.62 -27.68 -3.15
C GLU A 160 15.50 -26.54 -2.61
N GLY A 161 14.87 -25.49 -2.05
CA GLY A 161 15.56 -24.31 -1.54
C GLY A 161 15.80 -23.20 -2.58
N GLU A 162 15.56 -23.44 -3.88
CA GLU A 162 15.61 -22.40 -4.90
C GLU A 162 14.63 -21.26 -4.58
N LEU A 163 15.04 -20.01 -4.82
CA LEU A 163 14.22 -18.83 -4.59
C LEU A 163 13.81 -18.19 -5.90
N HIS A 164 12.57 -17.69 -5.95
CA HIS A 164 12.03 -16.88 -7.02
C HIS A 164 11.43 -15.59 -6.48
N ALA A 165 11.70 -14.47 -7.14
CA ALA A 165 11.14 -13.15 -6.80
C ALA A 165 10.13 -12.75 -7.87
N GLU A 166 8.84 -12.86 -7.55
CA GLU A 166 7.76 -12.44 -8.45
C GLU A 166 7.38 -10.98 -8.21
N PRO A 167 7.55 -10.07 -9.19
CA PRO A 167 7.25 -8.66 -9.02
C PRO A 167 5.80 -8.40 -8.63
N TYR A 168 5.58 -7.46 -7.70
CA TYR A 168 4.26 -6.98 -7.36
C TYR A 168 4.25 -5.50 -6.98
N ALA A 169 3.08 -4.88 -7.11
CA ALA A 169 2.75 -3.61 -6.53
C ALA A 169 1.42 -3.71 -5.76
N ALA A 170 1.22 -2.81 -4.79
CA ALA A 170 0.00 -2.74 -4.00
C ALA A 170 -0.18 -1.34 -3.40
N THR A 171 -1.40 -1.05 -2.94
CA THR A 171 -1.70 0.07 -2.05
C THR A 171 -1.91 -0.47 -0.65
N TYR A 172 -1.19 0.08 0.33
CA TYR A 172 -1.43 -0.15 1.76
C TYR A 172 -2.11 1.06 2.37
N ILE A 173 -3.26 0.85 3.04
CA ILE A 173 -3.98 1.89 3.77
C ILE A 173 -3.94 1.52 5.25
N PHE A 174 -3.31 2.39 6.06
CA PHE A 174 -3.28 2.27 7.51
C PHE A 174 -4.46 3.03 8.08
N LEU A 175 -5.23 2.39 8.96
CA LEU A 175 -6.52 2.87 9.47
C LEU A 175 -6.54 2.87 11.01
N LYS A 176 -7.26 3.85 11.55
CA LYS A 176 -7.58 3.95 12.97
C LYS A 176 -9.08 3.86 13.19
#